data_8cc9208c712642074e6e3b9e7a7d5175
#
_entry.id   8cc9208c712642074e6e3b9e7a7d5175
#
_cell.length_a   1.000
_cell.length_b   1.000
_cell.length_c   1.000
_cell.angle_alpha   90.00
_cell.angle_beta   90.00
_cell.angle_gamma   90.00
#
_symmetry.space_group_name_H-M   'P 1'
#
loop_
_entity.id
_entity.type
_entity.pdbx_description
1 polymer ?
#
loop_
_entity_poly.entity_id
_entity_poly.type
_entity_poly.pdbx_seq_one_letter_code
_entity_poly.pdbx_strand_id
1 'polypeptide(L)'
;GLAEERVDPELFRLSYDFVGDLAETVSLIWPGGGADGRAPPLGEVVDALRAAPRSDRARVVAALFDRMGPSERFALVKLCAGGLRVGVSARLAKTALAEWSGRPVERIEELWFGLEPPFEALFRWLEGGCEPDVDLSLAFRPMMLAHPVEQYLYAAEEQRENRETEAETRARLAAKLDPADFAAEWKWDGVRVQAAATAKGRALYSRTGEDIGPAFPDLLGAMDWEGCVDGELLVAAGDAVAPFSELQRRLNRKTVSAKDLAERPAFIRAYDLLHDGREDLRALPFAERRARLAAWIAERRPARIDLSPEVAFDGWRALADLRAGARDAAQEGLMLKRRDAPYVGGRPMGLWFKWKRDPLSADCVLVYAQRGHGKRSSYYSDYTFACWREGAEGPELTPVGKAYSGFTDAELAELDRFVRA
;
A
#
# COMPACT_ATOMS: atom_id res chain seq x y z
N GLY A 1 19.22 16.16 -16.06
CA GLY A 1 19.13 17.60 -15.75
C GLY A 1 20.35 18.09 -15.00
N LEU A 2 20.26 18.35 -13.70
CA LEU A 2 21.32 18.99 -12.88
C LEU A 2 22.69 18.31 -12.94
N ALA A 3 22.75 16.99 -12.93
CA ALA A 3 24.02 16.27 -13.00
C ALA A 3 24.66 16.42 -14.39
N GLU A 4 23.87 16.49 -15.45
CA GLU A 4 24.33 16.64 -16.83
C GLU A 4 24.90 18.05 -17.12
N GLU A 5 24.53 19.07 -16.34
CA GLU A 5 25.10 20.41 -16.41
C GLU A 5 26.50 20.51 -15.76
N ARG A 6 26.81 19.61 -14.84
CA ARG A 6 28.04 19.62 -14.04
C ARG A 6 28.98 18.45 -14.35
N VAL A 7 28.49 17.40 -14.97
CA VAL A 7 29.21 16.18 -15.30
C VAL A 7 28.96 15.88 -16.78
N ASP A 8 29.97 15.36 -17.47
CA ASP A 8 29.84 14.91 -18.85
C ASP A 8 28.65 13.90 -18.97
N PRO A 9 27.71 14.11 -19.89
CA PRO A 9 26.51 13.27 -20.03
C PRO A 9 26.82 11.81 -20.37
N GLU A 10 27.90 11.53 -21.11
CA GLU A 10 28.30 10.19 -21.47
C GLU A 10 28.88 9.47 -20.26
N LEU A 11 29.75 10.14 -19.51
CA LEU A 11 30.25 9.63 -18.24
C LEU A 11 29.13 9.34 -17.26
N PHE A 12 28.14 10.23 -17.19
CA PHE A 12 26.96 9.99 -16.32
C PHE A 12 26.21 8.73 -16.72
N ARG A 13 25.93 8.52 -18.02
CA ARG A 13 25.21 7.32 -18.49
C ARG A 13 25.97 6.05 -18.21
N LEU A 14 27.26 6.01 -18.56
CA LEU A 14 28.11 4.86 -18.30
C LEU A 14 28.19 4.52 -16.80
N SER A 15 28.33 5.54 -15.96
CA SER A 15 28.35 5.36 -14.50
C SER A 15 26.99 4.86 -13.98
N TYR A 16 25.88 5.39 -14.49
CA TYR A 16 24.54 4.94 -14.11
C TYR A 16 24.27 3.50 -14.55
N ASP A 17 24.66 3.14 -15.76
CA ASP A 17 24.49 1.77 -16.28
C ASP A 17 25.30 0.75 -15.47
N PHE A 18 26.45 1.18 -14.92
CA PHE A 18 27.30 0.33 -14.08
C PHE A 18 26.76 0.24 -12.63
N VAL A 19 26.39 1.36 -12.02
CA VAL A 19 25.94 1.45 -10.61
C VAL A 19 24.49 1.04 -10.46
N GLY A 20 23.62 1.41 -11.42
CA GLY A 20 22.19 1.08 -11.46
C GLY A 20 21.32 1.83 -10.44
N ASP A 21 21.86 2.72 -9.63
CA ASP A 21 21.13 3.57 -8.69
C ASP A 21 21.46 5.04 -8.92
N LEU A 22 20.43 5.85 -9.19
CA LEU A 22 20.59 7.26 -9.51
C LEU A 22 21.22 8.06 -8.35
N ALA A 23 20.80 7.78 -7.12
CA ALA A 23 21.28 8.52 -5.96
C ALA A 23 22.78 8.22 -5.71
N GLU A 24 23.16 6.97 -5.80
CA GLU A 24 24.55 6.52 -5.66
C GLU A 24 25.40 7.10 -6.79
N THR A 25 24.97 6.96 -8.03
CA THR A 25 25.68 7.51 -9.19
C THR A 25 25.94 9.01 -9.02
N VAL A 26 24.88 9.79 -8.81
CA VAL A 26 25.01 11.26 -8.64
C VAL A 26 25.91 11.62 -7.47
N SER A 27 25.80 10.92 -6.35
CA SER A 27 26.58 11.20 -5.15
C SER A 27 28.07 11.02 -5.35
N LEU A 28 28.45 10.02 -6.15
CA LEU A 28 29.85 9.67 -6.42
C LEU A 28 30.50 10.56 -7.49
N ILE A 29 29.75 10.89 -8.56
CA ILE A 29 30.33 11.60 -9.71
C ILE A 29 30.18 13.12 -9.61
N TRP A 30 29.45 13.65 -8.61
CA TRP A 30 29.32 15.11 -8.46
C TRP A 30 30.66 15.78 -8.21
N PRO A 31 31.06 16.76 -9.04
CA PRO A 31 32.36 17.40 -8.92
C PRO A 31 32.45 18.30 -7.69
N GLY A 32 33.53 18.20 -6.97
CA GLY A 32 33.74 18.99 -5.76
C GLY A 32 32.95 18.54 -4.54
N GLY A 33 33.07 19.25 -3.46
CA GLY A 33 32.29 19.09 -2.25
C GLY A 33 33.09 18.82 -0.98
N GLY A 34 32.58 19.36 0.14
CA GLY A 34 33.11 19.07 1.47
C GLY A 34 34.39 19.80 1.81
N ALA A 35 34.66 20.94 1.21
CA ALA A 35 35.88 21.71 1.53
C ALA A 35 35.97 22.05 3.05
N ASP A 36 34.87 22.17 3.73
CA ASP A 36 34.83 22.52 5.16
C ASP A 36 34.39 21.34 6.07
N GLY A 37 34.15 20.16 5.52
CA GLY A 37 33.94 18.91 6.29
C GLY A 37 32.65 18.84 7.12
N ARG A 38 31.73 19.81 7.03
CA ARG A 38 30.52 19.84 7.84
C ARG A 38 29.28 19.95 6.95
N ALA A 39 28.54 18.86 6.82
CA ALA A 39 27.24 18.86 6.16
C ALA A 39 26.25 19.82 6.86
N PRO A 40 25.36 20.49 6.12
CA PRO A 40 24.33 21.32 6.74
C PRO A 40 23.39 20.46 7.61
N PRO A 41 22.89 20.99 8.74
CA PRO A 41 21.90 20.31 9.56
C PRO A 41 20.65 19.96 8.73
N LEU A 42 20.01 18.83 9.06
CA LEU A 42 18.82 18.35 8.33
C LEU A 42 17.69 19.40 8.30
N GLY A 43 17.48 20.12 9.40
CA GLY A 43 16.51 21.22 9.47
C GLY A 43 16.76 22.30 8.41
N GLU A 44 18.01 22.77 8.29
CA GLU A 44 18.43 23.76 7.27
C GLU A 44 18.14 23.25 5.85
N VAL A 45 18.43 21.97 5.59
CA VAL A 45 18.16 21.32 4.29
C VAL A 45 16.67 21.30 3.98
N VAL A 46 15.85 20.89 4.94
CA VAL A 46 14.39 20.82 4.78
C VAL A 46 13.80 22.20 4.55
N ASP A 47 14.21 23.19 5.34
CA ASP A 47 13.72 24.56 5.25
C ASP A 47 14.12 25.20 3.90
N ALA A 48 15.35 25.00 3.45
CA ALA A 48 15.81 25.46 2.14
C ALA A 48 15.00 24.87 0.99
N LEU A 49 14.69 23.55 1.04
CA LEU A 49 13.90 22.87 0.02
C LEU A 49 12.41 23.28 0.03
N ARG A 50 11.84 23.55 1.21
CA ARG A 50 10.45 24.02 1.36
C ARG A 50 10.28 25.44 0.86
N ALA A 51 11.22 26.33 1.20
CA ALA A 51 11.20 27.75 0.79
C ALA A 51 11.45 27.94 -0.71
N ALA A 52 12.11 26.98 -1.38
CA ALA A 52 12.50 27.12 -2.77
C ALA A 52 11.29 27.01 -3.73
N PRO A 53 11.04 28.03 -4.59
CA PRO A 53 10.11 27.91 -5.71
C PRO A 53 10.48 26.71 -6.61
N ARG A 54 9.49 26.14 -7.30
CA ARG A 54 9.72 24.97 -8.15
C ARG A 54 10.80 25.18 -9.21
N SER A 55 10.90 26.40 -9.76
CA SER A 55 11.95 26.82 -10.71
C SER A 55 13.37 26.78 -10.13
N ASP A 56 13.50 27.01 -8.83
CA ASP A 56 14.80 27.19 -8.15
C ASP A 56 15.29 25.97 -7.40
N ARG A 57 14.43 24.98 -7.23
CA ARG A 57 14.76 23.75 -6.48
C ARG A 57 16.01 23.05 -6.96
N ALA A 58 16.19 23.01 -8.28
CA ALA A 58 17.38 22.43 -8.89
C ALA A 58 18.66 23.13 -8.43
N ARG A 59 18.66 24.48 -8.43
CA ARG A 59 19.79 25.30 -7.99
C ARG A 59 20.05 25.15 -6.49
N VAL A 60 19.00 25.08 -5.67
CA VAL A 60 19.12 24.86 -4.22
C VAL A 60 19.75 23.49 -3.94
N VAL A 61 19.30 22.44 -4.62
CA VAL A 61 19.90 21.09 -4.49
C VAL A 61 21.37 21.09 -4.89
N ALA A 62 21.73 21.76 -5.99
CA ALA A 62 23.14 21.88 -6.42
C ALA A 62 24.00 22.59 -5.37
N ALA A 63 23.53 23.68 -4.81
CA ALA A 63 24.24 24.41 -3.75
C ALA A 63 24.41 23.59 -2.46
N LEU A 64 23.42 22.78 -2.12
CA LEU A 64 23.52 21.81 -1.01
C LEU A 64 24.55 20.72 -1.32
N PHE A 65 24.56 20.17 -2.54
CA PHE A 65 25.53 19.16 -2.96
C PHE A 65 26.99 19.66 -2.89
N ASP A 66 27.22 20.93 -3.26
CA ASP A 66 28.55 21.54 -3.20
C ASP A 66 29.10 21.62 -1.76
N ARG A 67 28.21 21.57 -0.73
CA ARG A 67 28.56 21.59 0.70
C ARG A 67 28.62 20.19 1.33
N MET A 68 28.25 19.13 0.61
CA MET A 68 28.07 17.77 1.12
C MET A 68 29.10 16.81 0.55
N GLY A 69 29.46 15.79 1.31
CA GLY A 69 30.18 14.63 0.84
C GLY A 69 29.26 13.60 0.14
N PRO A 70 29.83 12.53 -0.41
CA PRO A 70 29.05 11.52 -1.15
C PRO A 70 27.91 10.89 -0.34
N SER A 71 28.11 10.59 0.94
CA SER A 71 27.09 9.96 1.80
C SER A 71 25.91 10.88 2.03
N GLU A 72 26.15 12.16 2.30
CA GLU A 72 25.11 13.17 2.53
C GLU A 72 24.37 13.49 1.22
N ARG A 73 25.06 13.54 0.07
CA ARG A 73 24.43 13.69 -1.25
C ARG A 73 23.51 12.52 -1.55
N PHE A 74 23.97 11.29 -1.30
CA PHE A 74 23.14 10.10 -1.44
C PHE A 74 21.87 10.20 -0.60
N ALA A 75 22.00 10.54 0.68
CA ALA A 75 20.86 10.72 1.58
C ALA A 75 19.91 11.82 1.08
N LEU A 76 20.42 12.95 0.61
CA LEU A 76 19.63 14.05 0.08
C LEU A 76 18.84 13.64 -1.17
N VAL A 77 19.45 12.93 -2.12
CA VAL A 77 18.73 12.44 -3.32
C VAL A 77 17.63 11.47 -2.92
N LYS A 78 17.91 10.51 -2.01
CA LYS A 78 16.90 9.57 -1.52
C LYS A 78 15.76 10.28 -0.79
N LEU A 79 16.04 11.31 -0.01
CA LEU A 79 15.03 12.14 0.67
C LEU A 79 14.13 12.86 -0.35
N CYS A 80 14.72 13.52 -1.35
CA CYS A 80 13.98 14.24 -2.38
C CYS A 80 13.15 13.32 -3.29
N ALA A 81 13.64 12.12 -3.55
CA ALA A 81 12.96 11.13 -4.40
C ALA A 81 11.95 10.25 -3.63
N GLY A 82 11.77 10.45 -2.33
CA GLY A 82 10.91 9.58 -1.50
C GLY A 82 11.46 8.16 -1.31
N GLY A 83 12.71 7.93 -1.67
CA GLY A 83 13.37 6.61 -1.62
C GLY A 83 14.24 6.37 -0.38
N LEU A 84 14.19 7.27 0.62
CA LEU A 84 14.97 7.12 1.85
C LEU A 84 14.39 5.98 2.70
N ARG A 85 15.07 4.83 2.68
CA ARG A 85 14.68 3.66 3.46
C ARG A 85 15.65 3.50 4.63
N VAL A 86 15.20 3.87 5.83
CA VAL A 86 16.00 3.79 7.06
C VAL A 86 15.74 2.52 7.88
N GLY A 87 14.95 1.57 7.33
CA GLY A 87 14.59 0.33 8.03
C GLY A 87 13.53 0.50 9.12
N VAL A 88 13.06 1.72 9.36
CA VAL A 88 12.01 2.04 10.35
C VAL A 88 10.73 2.42 9.62
N SER A 89 9.69 1.61 9.77
CA SER A 89 8.36 1.96 9.27
C SER A 89 7.70 3.01 10.17
N ALA A 90 6.73 3.76 9.63
CA ALA A 90 5.95 4.72 10.41
C ALA A 90 5.27 4.06 11.63
N ARG A 91 4.80 2.81 11.49
CA ARG A 91 4.21 2.07 12.61
C ARG A 91 5.25 1.73 13.68
N LEU A 92 6.44 1.29 13.29
CA LEU A 92 7.52 1.01 14.25
C LEU A 92 7.92 2.26 15.02
N ALA A 93 8.00 3.43 14.36
CA ALA A 93 8.26 4.70 15.03
C ALA A 93 7.17 5.03 16.06
N LYS A 94 5.88 4.86 15.71
CA LYS A 94 4.77 5.08 16.64
C LYS A 94 4.77 4.10 17.80
N THR A 95 5.12 2.83 17.56
CA THR A 95 5.29 1.82 18.61
C THR A 95 6.42 2.22 19.58
N ALA A 96 7.56 2.68 19.06
CA ALA A 96 8.65 3.18 19.90
C ALA A 96 8.25 4.40 20.74
N LEU A 97 7.46 5.33 20.16
CA LEU A 97 6.90 6.46 20.92
C LEU A 97 5.93 6.00 22.02
N ALA A 98 5.13 4.98 21.76
CA ALA A 98 4.23 4.39 22.75
C ALA A 98 4.99 3.73 23.91
N GLU A 99 6.01 2.93 23.60
CA GLU A 99 6.88 2.31 24.60
C GLU A 99 7.64 3.35 25.44
N TRP A 100 8.18 4.37 24.79
CA TRP A 100 8.90 5.44 25.47
C TRP A 100 8.01 6.26 26.41
N SER A 101 6.79 6.60 25.97
CA SER A 101 5.89 7.51 26.72
C SER A 101 4.90 6.79 27.64
N GLY A 102 4.72 5.48 27.48
CA GLY A 102 3.66 4.71 28.16
C GLY A 102 2.26 5.02 27.67
N ARG A 103 2.12 5.71 26.52
CA ARG A 103 0.81 6.01 25.90
C ARG A 103 0.37 4.89 24.97
N PRO A 104 -0.95 4.62 24.80
CA PRO A 104 -1.44 3.61 23.87
C PRO A 104 -1.04 3.94 22.42
N VAL A 105 -0.49 2.97 21.69
CA VAL A 105 -0.07 3.15 20.30
C VAL A 105 -1.24 3.53 19.39
N GLU A 106 -2.43 2.98 19.66
CA GLU A 106 -3.67 3.28 18.92
C GLU A 106 -4.00 4.76 19.02
N ARG A 107 -3.82 5.36 20.22
CA ARG A 107 -4.10 6.78 20.41
C ARG A 107 -3.08 7.67 19.72
N ILE A 108 -1.80 7.27 19.73
CA ILE A 108 -0.75 7.96 18.96
C ILE A 108 -1.06 7.88 17.45
N GLU A 109 -1.49 6.72 16.97
CA GLU A 109 -1.85 6.53 15.57
C GLU A 109 -3.04 7.41 15.14
N GLU A 110 -4.05 7.55 15.97
CA GLU A 110 -5.20 8.43 15.70
C GLU A 110 -4.81 9.90 15.65
N LEU A 111 -4.09 10.38 16.66
CA LEU A 111 -3.64 11.78 16.74
C LEU A 111 -2.68 12.15 15.62
N TRP A 112 -1.87 11.20 15.16
CA TRP A 112 -0.88 11.40 14.10
C TRP A 112 -1.49 11.97 12.81
N PHE A 113 -2.65 11.51 12.43
CA PHE A 113 -3.33 11.94 11.20
C PHE A 113 -4.09 13.25 11.33
N GLY A 114 -4.29 13.73 12.54
CA GLY A 114 -4.91 15.04 12.82
C GLY A 114 -3.90 16.13 13.13
N LEU A 115 -2.60 15.82 13.17
CA LEU A 115 -1.53 16.76 13.51
C LEU A 115 -0.59 16.99 12.33
N GLU A 116 -0.09 18.22 12.24
CA GLU A 116 0.90 18.62 11.24
C GLU A 116 2.33 18.56 11.81
N PRO A 117 3.33 18.20 10.99
CA PRO A 117 4.72 18.35 11.37
C PRO A 117 5.06 19.81 11.73
N PRO A 118 5.90 20.04 12.76
CA PRO A 118 6.81 19.12 13.43
C PRO A 118 6.24 18.32 14.62
N PHE A 119 4.93 18.16 14.76
CA PHE A 119 4.26 17.36 15.80
C PHE A 119 4.53 17.82 17.25
N GLU A 120 4.79 19.09 17.49
CA GLU A 120 5.13 19.62 18.83
C GLU A 120 4.05 19.30 19.89
N ALA A 121 2.77 19.39 19.53
CA ALA A 121 1.68 19.08 20.45
C ALA A 121 1.66 17.60 20.83
N LEU A 122 2.00 16.69 19.89
CA LEU A 122 2.14 15.27 20.16
C LEU A 122 3.28 15.02 21.14
N PHE A 123 4.47 15.58 20.87
CA PHE A 123 5.62 15.36 21.75
C PHE A 123 5.40 15.92 23.16
N ARG A 124 4.79 17.09 23.31
CA ARG A 124 4.41 17.62 24.63
C ARG A 124 3.49 16.66 25.40
N TRP A 125 2.52 16.05 24.73
CA TRP A 125 1.66 15.05 25.36
C TRP A 125 2.41 13.77 25.74
N LEU A 126 3.29 13.29 24.88
CA LEU A 126 4.13 12.11 25.14
C LEU A 126 5.07 12.33 26.33
N GLU A 127 5.52 13.56 26.58
CA GLU A 127 6.36 13.97 27.71
C GLU A 127 5.55 14.24 29.00
N GLY A 128 4.26 13.92 29.03
CA GLY A 128 3.41 14.02 30.21
C GLY A 128 2.48 15.25 30.24
N GLY A 129 2.44 16.05 29.19
CA GLY A 129 1.50 17.16 29.03
C GLY A 129 0.06 16.71 28.71
N CYS A 130 -0.80 17.67 28.43
CA CYS A 130 -2.19 17.42 28.02
C CYS A 130 -2.24 16.83 26.61
N GLU A 131 -3.21 15.93 26.40
CA GLU A 131 -3.49 15.41 25.07
C GLU A 131 -3.87 16.54 24.11
N PRO A 132 -3.35 16.54 22.85
CA PRO A 132 -3.70 17.52 21.86
C PRO A 132 -5.22 17.56 21.59
N ASP A 133 -5.80 18.73 21.63
CA ASP A 133 -7.18 18.95 21.19
C ASP A 133 -7.20 19.08 19.67
N VAL A 134 -7.50 17.97 19.00
CA VAL A 134 -7.48 17.85 17.53
C VAL A 134 -8.85 17.40 17.05
N ASP A 135 -9.36 18.09 16.04
CA ASP A 135 -10.57 17.64 15.36
C ASP A 135 -10.25 16.43 14.47
N LEU A 136 -10.57 15.26 14.97
CA LEU A 136 -10.37 14.00 14.26
C LEU A 136 -11.57 13.61 13.37
N SER A 137 -12.56 14.46 13.21
CA SER A 137 -13.80 14.11 12.49
C SER A 137 -13.57 13.67 11.04
N LEU A 138 -12.60 14.29 10.36
CA LEU A 138 -12.17 13.93 9.01
C LEU A 138 -10.85 13.13 8.98
N ALA A 139 -10.19 12.91 10.11
CA ALA A 139 -8.90 12.24 10.13
C ALA A 139 -9.01 10.77 9.71
N PHE A 140 -7.97 10.26 9.08
CA PHE A 140 -7.82 8.84 8.78
C PHE A 140 -7.82 8.02 10.07
N ARG A 141 -8.53 6.91 10.07
CA ARG A 141 -8.51 5.93 11.17
C ARG A 141 -7.62 4.75 10.77
N PRO A 142 -6.70 4.33 11.65
CA PRO A 142 -5.87 3.17 11.37
C PRO A 142 -6.72 1.97 10.96
N MET A 143 -6.45 1.44 9.76
CA MET A 143 -7.26 0.34 9.21
C MET A 143 -6.96 -1.00 9.88
N MET A 144 -8.02 -1.75 10.18
CA MET A 144 -7.91 -3.15 10.57
C MET A 144 -7.50 -4.00 9.37
N LEU A 145 -6.47 -4.83 9.52
CA LEU A 145 -5.88 -5.63 8.46
C LEU A 145 -6.11 -7.12 8.70
N ALA A 146 -6.32 -7.86 7.61
CA ALA A 146 -6.53 -9.30 7.66
C ALA A 146 -5.22 -10.09 7.58
N HIS A 147 -5.13 -11.19 8.33
CA HIS A 147 -4.11 -12.21 8.15
C HIS A 147 -4.41 -13.08 6.93
N PRO A 148 -3.40 -13.53 6.17
CA PRO A 148 -3.59 -14.69 5.30
C PRO A 148 -4.04 -15.89 6.12
N VAL A 149 -5.01 -16.66 5.62
CA VAL A 149 -5.48 -17.89 6.28
C VAL A 149 -4.32 -18.83 6.53
N GLU A 150 -3.45 -18.98 5.56
CA GLU A 150 -2.29 -19.86 5.58
C GLU A 150 -1.33 -19.50 6.73
N GLN A 151 -1.06 -18.21 6.95
CA GLN A 151 -0.19 -17.75 8.04
C GLN A 151 -0.75 -18.03 9.44
N TYR A 152 -2.06 -18.14 9.56
CA TYR A 152 -2.70 -18.46 10.84
C TYR A 152 -2.70 -19.97 11.10
N LEU A 153 -2.83 -20.76 10.06
CA LEU A 153 -2.94 -22.23 10.17
C LEU A 153 -1.60 -22.89 10.39
N TYR A 154 -0.51 -22.34 9.84
CA TYR A 154 0.81 -22.96 9.83
C TYR A 154 1.81 -22.18 10.67
N ALA A 155 2.71 -22.90 11.35
CA ALA A 155 3.90 -22.31 11.93
C ALA A 155 4.84 -21.78 10.82
N ALA A 156 5.67 -20.79 11.14
CA ALA A 156 6.54 -20.12 10.16
C ALA A 156 7.50 -21.08 9.41
N GLU A 157 7.86 -22.19 10.03
CA GLU A 157 8.73 -23.22 9.46
C GLU A 157 7.98 -24.11 8.46
N GLU A 158 6.72 -24.45 8.74
CA GLU A 158 5.86 -25.25 7.85
C GLU A 158 5.43 -24.48 6.59
N GLN A 159 5.42 -23.14 6.62
CA GLN A 159 5.02 -22.30 5.48
C GLN A 159 6.00 -22.36 4.30
N ARG A 160 7.25 -22.76 4.54
CA ARG A 160 8.30 -22.78 3.51
C ARG A 160 8.34 -24.11 2.73
N GLU A 161 7.84 -25.20 3.30
CA GLU A 161 8.05 -26.53 2.74
C GLU A 161 6.81 -27.15 2.06
N ASN A 162 5.60 -26.64 2.31
CA ASN A 162 4.37 -27.31 1.86
C ASN A 162 3.48 -26.46 0.97
N ARG A 163 3.35 -26.88 -0.27
CA ARG A 163 2.12 -26.66 -1.06
C ARG A 163 1.06 -27.66 -0.57
N GLU A 164 0.46 -27.38 0.57
CA GLU A 164 -0.64 -28.21 1.04
C GLU A 164 -1.82 -28.18 0.07
N THR A 165 -2.49 -29.29 -0.01
CA THR A 165 -3.73 -29.40 -0.77
C THR A 165 -4.83 -28.57 -0.11
N GLU A 166 -5.78 -28.12 -0.90
CA GLU A 166 -6.97 -27.40 -0.39
C GLU A 166 -7.72 -28.21 0.68
N ALA A 167 -7.69 -29.54 0.58
CA ALA A 167 -8.31 -30.45 1.56
C ALA A 167 -7.63 -30.34 2.95
N GLU A 168 -6.32 -30.27 2.99
CA GLU A 168 -5.55 -30.11 4.23
C GLU A 168 -5.77 -28.75 4.86
N THR A 169 -5.76 -27.67 4.07
CA THR A 169 -6.11 -26.32 4.54
C THR A 169 -7.50 -26.30 5.18
N ARG A 170 -8.50 -26.93 4.56
CA ARG A 170 -9.86 -27.02 5.12
C ARG A 170 -9.91 -27.81 6.43
N ALA A 171 -9.21 -28.93 6.50
CA ALA A 171 -9.17 -29.73 7.71
C ALA A 171 -8.58 -28.96 8.89
N ARG A 172 -7.50 -28.22 8.66
CA ARG A 172 -6.89 -27.35 9.67
C ARG A 172 -7.77 -26.17 10.05
N LEU A 173 -8.49 -25.55 9.11
CA LEU A 173 -9.49 -24.51 9.40
C LEU A 173 -10.57 -25.05 10.33
N ALA A 174 -11.17 -26.21 9.98
CA ALA A 174 -12.21 -26.83 10.77
C ALA A 174 -11.76 -27.22 12.20
N ALA A 175 -10.49 -27.54 12.38
CA ALA A 175 -9.92 -27.85 13.68
C ALA A 175 -9.67 -26.61 14.58
N LYS A 176 -9.50 -25.43 13.98
CA LYS A 176 -9.10 -24.20 14.71
C LYS A 176 -10.20 -23.16 14.80
N LEU A 177 -11.13 -23.12 13.85
CA LEU A 177 -12.14 -22.06 13.71
C LEU A 177 -13.53 -22.66 13.45
N ASP A 178 -14.54 -22.14 14.13
CA ASP A 178 -15.93 -22.45 13.81
C ASP A 178 -16.39 -21.54 12.64
N PRO A 179 -16.88 -22.07 11.51
CA PRO A 179 -17.38 -21.28 10.41
C PRO A 179 -18.56 -20.37 10.80
N ALA A 180 -19.36 -20.72 11.80
CA ALA A 180 -20.48 -19.93 12.27
C ALA A 180 -20.05 -18.59 12.91
N ASP A 181 -18.82 -18.52 13.43
CA ASP A 181 -18.27 -17.30 14.03
C ASP A 181 -17.93 -16.22 12.97
N PHE A 182 -17.93 -16.57 11.69
CA PHE A 182 -17.46 -15.68 10.64
C PHE A 182 -18.56 -15.29 9.65
N ALA A 183 -18.50 -14.04 9.19
CA ALA A 183 -19.12 -13.60 7.96
C ALA A 183 -18.10 -13.72 6.82
N ALA A 184 -18.54 -14.15 5.65
CA ALA A 184 -17.74 -14.19 4.44
C ALA A 184 -18.17 -13.09 3.47
N GLU A 185 -17.22 -12.44 2.85
CA GLU A 185 -17.40 -11.46 1.78
C GLU A 185 -16.42 -11.74 0.64
N TRP A 186 -16.73 -11.27 -0.55
CA TRP A 186 -15.76 -11.32 -1.64
C TRP A 186 -14.58 -10.39 -1.34
N LYS A 187 -13.37 -10.86 -1.65
CA LYS A 187 -12.20 -10.00 -1.69
C LYS A 187 -12.11 -9.37 -3.07
N TRP A 188 -12.57 -8.13 -3.15
CA TRP A 188 -12.57 -7.35 -4.37
C TRP A 188 -11.15 -6.98 -4.80
N ASP A 189 -10.91 -6.93 -6.12
CA ASP A 189 -9.64 -6.49 -6.71
C ASP A 189 -9.71 -4.99 -7.02
N GLY A 190 -9.49 -4.17 -6.01
CA GLY A 190 -9.57 -2.71 -6.05
C GLY A 190 -8.53 -2.04 -5.17
N VAL A 191 -8.87 -0.87 -4.66
CA VAL A 191 -8.07 -0.14 -3.67
C VAL A 191 -8.91 0.10 -2.44
N ARG A 192 -8.48 -0.43 -1.30
CA ARG A 192 -9.14 -0.16 -0.03
C ARG A 192 -9.06 1.31 0.33
N VAL A 193 -10.19 1.89 0.67
CA VAL A 193 -10.33 3.30 1.04
C VAL A 193 -11.16 3.49 2.29
N GLN A 194 -10.89 4.58 3.00
CA GLN A 194 -11.81 5.20 3.94
C GLN A 194 -12.35 6.49 3.33
N ALA A 195 -13.68 6.56 3.21
CA ALA A 195 -14.38 7.75 2.80
C ALA A 195 -14.95 8.43 4.05
N ALA A 196 -14.48 9.62 4.36
CA ALA A 196 -14.92 10.40 5.52
C ALA A 196 -15.59 11.71 5.05
N ALA A 197 -16.76 12.01 5.59
CA ALA A 197 -17.50 13.23 5.29
C ALA A 197 -18.09 13.83 6.55
N THR A 198 -18.01 15.15 6.67
CA THR A 198 -18.59 15.94 7.75
C THR A 198 -19.06 17.27 7.19
N ALA A 199 -19.73 18.09 8.03
CA ALA A 199 -20.07 19.47 7.68
C ALA A 199 -18.82 20.32 7.28
N LYS A 200 -17.61 19.95 7.77
CA LYS A 200 -16.36 20.69 7.52
C LYS A 200 -15.67 20.31 6.21
N GLY A 201 -15.95 19.14 5.67
CA GLY A 201 -15.29 18.69 4.45
C GLY A 201 -15.46 17.21 4.16
N ARG A 202 -14.72 16.75 3.16
CA ARG A 202 -14.74 15.38 2.65
C ARG A 202 -13.32 14.93 2.37
N ALA A 203 -13.01 13.68 2.66
CA ALA A 203 -11.70 13.07 2.41
C ALA A 203 -11.86 11.63 1.94
N LEU A 204 -10.92 11.19 1.10
CA LEU A 204 -10.82 9.81 0.64
C LEU A 204 -9.41 9.32 0.87
N TYR A 205 -9.23 8.48 1.87
CA TYR A 205 -7.93 7.98 2.28
C TYR A 205 -7.63 6.60 1.71
N SER A 206 -6.41 6.43 1.22
CA SER A 206 -5.87 5.12 0.87
C SER A 206 -5.60 4.28 2.13
N ARG A 207 -5.23 3.03 1.94
CA ARG A 207 -4.86 2.09 3.02
C ARG A 207 -3.77 2.62 3.96
N THR A 208 -2.91 3.51 3.51
CA THR A 208 -1.79 4.09 4.27
C THR A 208 -2.12 5.44 4.89
N GLY A 209 -3.33 5.96 4.68
CA GLY A 209 -3.76 7.27 5.17
C GLY A 209 -3.37 8.44 4.27
N GLU A 210 -2.95 8.16 3.04
CA GLU A 210 -2.73 9.19 2.03
C GLU A 210 -4.07 9.65 1.44
N ASP A 211 -4.30 10.96 1.37
CA ASP A 211 -5.50 11.50 0.72
C ASP A 211 -5.39 11.38 -0.80
N ILE A 212 -6.20 10.49 -1.35
CA ILE A 212 -6.33 10.25 -2.79
C ILE A 212 -7.55 10.95 -3.42
N GLY A 213 -8.29 11.71 -2.63
CA GLY A 213 -9.48 12.44 -3.06
C GLY A 213 -9.31 13.26 -4.34
N PRO A 214 -8.17 13.98 -4.54
CA PRO A 214 -7.93 14.74 -5.77
C PRO A 214 -8.00 13.92 -7.07
N ALA A 215 -7.73 12.60 -7.02
CA ALA A 215 -7.88 11.70 -8.17
C ALA A 215 -9.33 11.21 -8.37
N PHE A 216 -10.22 11.47 -7.41
CA PHE A 216 -11.62 11.01 -7.40
C PHE A 216 -12.62 12.13 -7.06
N PRO A 217 -12.59 13.27 -7.79
CA PRO A 217 -13.47 14.41 -7.50
C PRO A 217 -14.97 14.07 -7.65
N ASP A 218 -15.30 13.07 -8.47
CA ASP A 218 -16.64 12.54 -8.67
C ASP A 218 -17.18 11.82 -7.42
N LEU A 219 -16.31 11.16 -6.66
CA LEU A 219 -16.67 10.56 -5.36
C LEU A 219 -16.83 11.64 -4.29
N LEU A 220 -15.85 12.55 -4.16
CA LEU A 220 -15.94 13.62 -3.19
C LEU A 220 -17.20 14.48 -3.40
N GLY A 221 -17.54 14.77 -4.67
CA GLY A 221 -18.74 15.53 -5.02
C GLY A 221 -20.06 14.80 -4.71
N ALA A 222 -20.02 13.46 -4.65
CA ALA A 222 -21.18 12.61 -4.36
C ALA A 222 -21.39 12.36 -2.85
N MET A 223 -20.46 12.75 -1.99
CA MET A 223 -20.57 12.59 -0.54
C MET A 223 -21.46 13.69 0.08
N ASP A 224 -22.75 13.47 0.11
CA ASP A 224 -23.78 14.37 0.70
C ASP A 224 -24.25 13.92 2.10
N TRP A 225 -23.49 13.06 2.73
CA TRP A 225 -23.71 12.44 4.02
C TRP A 225 -22.60 12.76 5.01
N GLU A 226 -22.83 12.46 6.30
CA GLU A 226 -21.82 12.55 7.36
C GLU A 226 -21.52 11.17 7.93
N GLY A 227 -20.24 10.85 8.14
CA GLY A 227 -19.77 9.59 8.69
C GLY A 227 -18.42 9.16 8.14
N CYS A 228 -18.07 7.90 8.39
CA CYS A 228 -16.83 7.29 7.87
C CYS A 228 -17.11 5.84 7.44
N VAL A 229 -16.92 5.56 6.17
CA VAL A 229 -17.14 4.26 5.52
C VAL A 229 -15.79 3.65 5.13
N ASP A 230 -15.60 2.36 5.42
CA ASP A 230 -14.48 1.55 4.95
C ASP A 230 -14.98 0.65 3.79
N GLY A 231 -14.31 0.69 2.66
CA GLY A 231 -14.76 -0.02 1.46
C GLY A 231 -13.66 -0.22 0.44
N GLU A 232 -14.00 -0.90 -0.64
CA GLU A 232 -13.14 -1.07 -1.80
C GLU A 232 -13.54 -0.08 -2.89
N LEU A 233 -12.58 0.73 -3.31
CA LEU A 233 -12.69 1.63 -4.44
C LEU A 233 -12.56 0.84 -5.74
N LEU A 234 -13.56 0.95 -6.58
CA LEU A 234 -13.71 0.22 -7.83
C LEU A 234 -14.10 1.16 -8.96
N VAL A 235 -13.97 0.69 -10.19
CA VAL A 235 -14.49 1.36 -11.39
C VAL A 235 -15.60 0.51 -11.97
N ALA A 236 -16.71 1.14 -12.39
CA ALA A 236 -17.81 0.44 -13.03
C ALA A 236 -17.58 0.30 -14.55
N ALA A 237 -18.03 -0.82 -15.10
CA ALA A 237 -18.10 -1.10 -16.54
C ALA A 237 -19.53 -1.56 -16.85
N GLY A 238 -20.44 -0.59 -17.08
CA GLY A 238 -21.88 -0.86 -17.06
C GLY A 238 -22.31 -1.34 -15.68
N ASP A 239 -22.98 -2.48 -15.63
CA ASP A 239 -23.44 -3.11 -14.37
C ASP A 239 -22.37 -4.01 -13.69
N ALA A 240 -21.19 -4.14 -14.31
CA ALA A 240 -20.09 -4.96 -13.81
C ALA A 240 -18.97 -4.11 -13.20
N VAL A 241 -18.08 -4.77 -12.45
CA VAL A 241 -16.82 -4.19 -11.96
C VAL A 241 -15.77 -4.30 -13.06
N ALA A 242 -15.12 -3.19 -13.40
CA ALA A 242 -14.02 -3.16 -14.34
C ALA A 242 -12.75 -3.83 -13.76
N PRO A 243 -11.85 -4.34 -14.59
CA PRO A 243 -10.55 -4.82 -14.14
C PRO A 243 -9.75 -3.74 -13.41
N PHE A 244 -8.93 -4.14 -12.44
CA PHE A 244 -8.08 -3.23 -11.65
C PHE A 244 -7.20 -2.29 -12.49
N SER A 245 -6.79 -2.72 -13.69
CA SER A 245 -6.03 -1.89 -14.62
C SER A 245 -6.74 -0.59 -15.01
N GLU A 246 -8.08 -0.57 -15.07
CA GLU A 246 -8.84 0.65 -15.33
C GLU A 246 -8.83 1.61 -14.15
N LEU A 247 -8.86 1.08 -12.91
CA LEU A 247 -8.69 1.88 -11.70
C LEU A 247 -7.28 2.48 -11.61
N GLN A 248 -6.23 1.71 -11.93
CA GLN A 248 -4.84 2.19 -11.93
C GLN A 248 -4.63 3.39 -12.83
N ARG A 249 -5.37 3.50 -13.94
CA ARG A 249 -5.28 4.65 -14.84
C ARG A 249 -5.74 5.96 -14.22
N ARG A 250 -6.53 5.91 -13.13
CA ARG A 250 -6.97 7.08 -12.36
C ARG A 250 -6.08 7.39 -11.17
N LEU A 251 -5.61 6.38 -10.44
CA LEU A 251 -4.90 6.50 -9.16
C LEU A 251 -3.72 7.48 -9.19
N ASN A 252 -2.98 7.57 -10.29
CA ASN A 252 -1.76 8.38 -10.39
C ASN A 252 -1.98 9.73 -11.09
N ARG A 253 -3.23 10.12 -11.33
CA ARG A 253 -3.52 11.37 -12.03
C ARG A 253 -3.63 12.54 -11.06
N LYS A 254 -2.85 13.59 -11.32
CA LYS A 254 -2.96 14.87 -10.59
C LYS A 254 -4.16 15.70 -11.05
N THR A 255 -4.61 15.49 -12.29
CA THR A 255 -5.78 16.12 -12.91
C THR A 255 -6.59 15.07 -13.62
N VAL A 256 -7.90 15.05 -13.37
CA VAL A 256 -8.84 14.08 -13.97
C VAL A 256 -9.72 14.84 -14.96
N SER A 257 -9.75 14.39 -16.22
CA SER A 257 -10.58 15.00 -17.25
C SER A 257 -12.03 14.52 -17.18
N ALA A 258 -12.96 15.31 -17.75
CA ALA A 258 -14.36 14.90 -17.86
C ALA A 258 -14.52 13.57 -18.63
N LYS A 259 -13.64 13.29 -19.60
CA LYS A 259 -13.58 12.03 -20.33
C LYS A 259 -13.21 10.88 -19.39
N ASP A 260 -12.18 11.04 -18.54
CA ASP A 260 -11.79 10.00 -17.59
C ASP A 260 -12.91 9.67 -16.59
N LEU A 261 -13.65 10.70 -16.14
CA LEU A 261 -14.79 10.52 -15.22
C LEU A 261 -15.94 9.75 -15.88
N ALA A 262 -16.20 10.00 -17.17
CA ALA A 262 -17.26 9.33 -17.93
C ALA A 262 -16.88 7.88 -18.29
N GLU A 263 -15.64 7.65 -18.73
CA GLU A 263 -15.18 6.34 -19.15
C GLU A 263 -14.88 5.39 -18.00
N ARG A 264 -14.51 5.94 -16.83
CA ARG A 264 -14.09 5.18 -15.63
C ARG A 264 -14.80 5.70 -14.39
N PRO A 265 -16.13 5.60 -14.32
CA PRO A 265 -16.90 6.05 -13.17
C PRO A 265 -16.50 5.23 -11.92
N ALA A 266 -15.99 5.91 -10.90
CA ALA A 266 -15.58 5.28 -9.68
C ALA A 266 -16.74 5.16 -8.70
N PHE A 267 -16.73 4.11 -7.88
CA PHE A 267 -17.64 3.89 -6.77
C PHE A 267 -16.96 3.14 -5.64
N ILE A 268 -17.55 3.17 -4.44
CA ILE A 268 -17.06 2.47 -3.26
C ILE A 268 -18.01 1.33 -2.93
N ARG A 269 -17.50 0.11 -2.87
CA ARG A 269 -18.21 -1.04 -2.34
C ARG A 269 -17.92 -1.17 -0.86
N ALA A 270 -18.84 -0.65 -0.05
CA ALA A 270 -18.69 -0.53 1.39
C ALA A 270 -18.89 -1.87 2.09
N TYR A 271 -18.03 -2.16 3.08
CA TYR A 271 -18.11 -3.37 3.89
C TYR A 271 -18.03 -3.11 5.40
N ASP A 272 -17.74 -1.87 5.83
CA ASP A 272 -17.80 -1.49 7.24
C ASP A 272 -18.20 -0.02 7.39
N LEU A 273 -18.91 0.31 8.48
CA LEU A 273 -19.26 1.67 8.88
C LEU A 273 -18.55 1.97 10.19
N LEU A 274 -17.61 2.91 10.16
CA LEU A 274 -16.79 3.24 11.31
C LEU A 274 -17.41 4.37 12.15
N HIS A 275 -18.08 5.32 11.49
CA HIS A 275 -18.82 6.39 12.12
C HIS A 275 -20.14 6.62 11.38
N ASP A 276 -21.23 6.83 12.14
CA ASP A 276 -22.50 7.36 11.63
C ASP A 276 -22.69 8.76 12.23
N GLY A 277 -22.52 9.78 11.40
CA GLY A 277 -22.41 11.15 11.89
C GLY A 277 -21.25 11.27 12.89
N ARG A 278 -21.59 11.55 14.16
CA ARG A 278 -20.61 11.69 15.26
C ARG A 278 -20.43 10.42 16.10
N GLU A 279 -21.29 9.42 15.91
CA GLU A 279 -21.21 8.18 16.67
C GLU A 279 -20.06 7.31 16.16
N ASP A 280 -19.13 6.97 17.03
CA ASP A 280 -18.04 6.03 16.74
C ASP A 280 -18.54 4.58 16.95
N LEU A 281 -18.59 3.81 15.87
CA LEU A 281 -19.11 2.45 15.87
C LEU A 281 -18.00 1.40 16.02
N ARG A 282 -16.74 1.78 16.02
CA ARG A 282 -15.61 0.85 15.97
C ARG A 282 -15.55 -0.14 17.14
N ALA A 283 -16.06 0.25 18.30
CA ALA A 283 -16.13 -0.62 19.48
C ALA A 283 -17.21 -1.72 19.36
N LEU A 284 -18.19 -1.55 18.48
CA LEU A 284 -19.26 -2.52 18.28
C LEU A 284 -18.76 -3.79 17.58
N PRO A 285 -19.45 -4.94 17.77
CA PRO A 285 -19.22 -6.16 16.98
C PRO A 285 -19.37 -5.90 15.47
N PHE A 286 -18.61 -6.61 14.66
CA PHE A 286 -18.69 -6.50 13.19
C PHE A 286 -20.11 -6.74 12.67
N ALA A 287 -20.81 -7.74 13.19
CA ALA A 287 -22.19 -8.03 12.79
C ALA A 287 -23.13 -6.84 12.99
N GLU A 288 -22.96 -6.09 14.08
CA GLU A 288 -23.78 -4.89 14.35
C GLU A 288 -23.38 -3.74 13.43
N ARG A 289 -22.08 -3.46 13.26
CA ARG A 289 -21.61 -2.43 12.31
C ARG A 289 -22.09 -2.71 10.90
N ARG A 290 -22.06 -3.99 10.49
CA ARG A 290 -22.54 -4.43 9.19
C ARG A 290 -24.03 -4.22 8.98
N ALA A 291 -24.84 -4.55 10.00
CA ALA A 291 -26.28 -4.30 9.99
C ALA A 291 -26.59 -2.79 9.91
N ARG A 292 -25.87 -1.97 10.68
CA ARG A 292 -25.97 -0.51 10.61
C ARG A 292 -25.55 0.03 9.23
N LEU A 293 -24.49 -0.48 8.62
CA LEU A 293 -24.09 -0.10 7.27
C LEU A 293 -25.19 -0.38 6.25
N ALA A 294 -25.81 -1.57 6.33
CA ALA A 294 -26.90 -1.95 5.43
C ALA A 294 -28.10 -1.02 5.58
N ALA A 295 -28.51 -0.71 6.82
CA ALA A 295 -29.58 0.24 7.11
C ALA A 295 -29.24 1.65 6.63
N TRP A 296 -28.01 2.13 6.88
CA TRP A 296 -27.49 3.43 6.48
C TRP A 296 -27.54 3.61 4.95
N ILE A 297 -27.10 2.59 4.20
CA ILE A 297 -27.16 2.61 2.71
C ILE A 297 -28.63 2.59 2.23
N ALA A 298 -29.49 1.76 2.82
CA ALA A 298 -30.89 1.65 2.42
C ALA A 298 -31.67 2.96 2.66
N GLU A 299 -31.40 3.64 3.76
CA GLU A 299 -32.04 4.89 4.15
C GLU A 299 -31.52 6.08 3.33
N ARG A 300 -30.21 6.26 3.29
CA ARG A 300 -29.58 7.45 2.70
C ARG A 300 -29.39 7.33 1.19
N ARG A 301 -29.31 6.12 0.65
CA ARG A 301 -29.07 5.82 -0.78
C ARG A 301 -27.90 6.64 -1.35
N PRO A 302 -26.71 6.60 -0.68
CA PRO A 302 -25.60 7.46 -1.06
C PRO A 302 -25.20 7.18 -2.51
N ALA A 303 -25.05 8.24 -3.29
CA ALA A 303 -24.58 8.09 -4.66
C ALA A 303 -23.17 7.50 -4.66
N ARG A 304 -22.89 6.59 -5.60
CA ARG A 304 -21.58 5.94 -5.78
C ARG A 304 -21.06 5.10 -4.59
N ILE A 305 -21.95 4.70 -3.70
CA ILE A 305 -21.64 3.71 -2.66
C ILE A 305 -22.65 2.57 -2.75
N ASP A 306 -22.18 1.35 -2.85
CA ASP A 306 -22.99 0.14 -2.72
C ASP A 306 -22.52 -0.72 -1.54
N LEU A 307 -23.33 -1.71 -1.18
CA LEU A 307 -23.04 -2.62 -0.10
C LEU A 307 -22.29 -3.85 -0.63
N SER A 308 -21.14 -4.20 -0.06
CA SER A 308 -20.48 -5.47 -0.33
C SER A 308 -21.39 -6.63 0.05
N PRO A 309 -21.76 -7.54 -0.85
CA PRO A 309 -22.64 -8.65 -0.50
C PRO A 309 -21.94 -9.64 0.43
N GLU A 310 -22.65 -10.10 1.46
CA GLU A 310 -22.23 -11.26 2.21
C GLU A 310 -22.39 -12.53 1.36
N VAL A 311 -21.43 -13.42 1.47
CA VAL A 311 -21.45 -14.72 0.82
C VAL A 311 -22.04 -15.73 1.79
N ALA A 312 -23.18 -16.30 1.44
CA ALA A 312 -23.77 -17.38 2.21
C ALA A 312 -22.96 -18.66 2.01
N PHE A 313 -22.70 -19.40 3.08
CA PHE A 313 -21.95 -20.63 3.04
C PHE A 313 -22.35 -21.60 4.14
N ASP A 314 -22.12 -22.88 3.88
CA ASP A 314 -22.50 -23.99 4.75
C ASP A 314 -21.23 -24.78 5.13
N GLY A 315 -20.34 -24.10 5.85
CA GLY A 315 -19.05 -24.64 6.29
C GLY A 315 -17.86 -24.39 5.32
N TRP A 316 -16.69 -24.85 5.75
CA TRP A 316 -15.42 -24.54 5.07
C TRP A 316 -15.32 -25.12 3.66
N ARG A 317 -16.02 -26.24 3.37
CA ARG A 317 -16.04 -26.83 2.04
C ARG A 317 -16.73 -25.93 1.02
N ALA A 318 -17.91 -25.42 1.37
CA ALA A 318 -18.66 -24.52 0.50
C ALA A 318 -17.87 -23.22 0.23
N LEU A 319 -17.18 -22.69 1.25
CA LEU A 319 -16.30 -21.52 1.09
C LEU A 319 -15.12 -21.78 0.16
N ALA A 320 -14.50 -22.96 0.23
CA ALA A 320 -13.41 -23.34 -0.66
C ALA A 320 -13.88 -23.44 -2.12
N ASP A 321 -15.05 -24.05 -2.35
CA ASP A 321 -15.65 -24.17 -3.69
C ASP A 321 -15.97 -22.76 -4.27
N LEU A 322 -16.52 -21.86 -3.45
CA LEU A 322 -16.75 -20.45 -3.83
C LEU A 322 -15.45 -19.71 -4.13
N ARG A 323 -14.41 -19.89 -3.31
CA ARG A 323 -13.08 -19.30 -3.53
C ARG A 323 -12.48 -19.72 -4.88
N ALA A 324 -12.61 -21.00 -5.23
CA ALA A 324 -12.12 -21.50 -6.51
C ALA A 324 -12.79 -20.81 -7.72
N GLY A 325 -14.09 -20.48 -7.60
CA GLY A 325 -14.87 -19.76 -8.61
C GLY A 325 -14.64 -18.23 -8.66
N ALA A 326 -13.86 -17.65 -7.76
CA ALA A 326 -13.70 -16.21 -7.63
C ALA A 326 -13.05 -15.50 -8.84
N ARG A 327 -12.49 -16.24 -9.82
CA ARG A 327 -11.76 -15.69 -10.98
C ARG A 327 -12.62 -14.89 -11.95
N ASP A 328 -13.89 -15.24 -12.05
CA ASP A 328 -14.76 -14.76 -13.14
C ASP A 328 -15.37 -13.38 -12.89
N ALA A 329 -15.19 -12.80 -11.70
CA ALA A 329 -15.93 -11.61 -11.27
C ALA A 329 -15.07 -10.50 -10.64
N ALA A 330 -13.84 -10.28 -11.08
CA ALA A 330 -12.91 -9.28 -10.51
C ALA A 330 -12.69 -9.47 -8.99
N GLN A 331 -12.64 -10.72 -8.52
CA GLN A 331 -12.47 -11.08 -7.13
C GLN A 331 -11.13 -11.82 -6.94
N GLU A 332 -10.42 -11.50 -5.86
CA GLU A 332 -9.14 -12.16 -5.51
C GLU A 332 -9.30 -13.36 -4.57
N GLY A 333 -10.50 -13.68 -4.13
CA GLY A 333 -10.83 -14.70 -3.13
C GLY A 333 -11.88 -14.22 -2.14
N LEU A 334 -11.73 -14.61 -0.89
CA LEU A 334 -12.67 -14.33 0.19
C LEU A 334 -12.02 -13.53 1.34
N MET A 335 -12.84 -12.74 2.02
CA MET A 335 -12.57 -12.13 3.31
C MET A 335 -13.44 -12.83 4.35
N LEU A 336 -12.84 -13.27 5.46
CA LEU A 336 -13.54 -13.83 6.60
C LEU A 336 -13.41 -12.85 7.76
N LYS A 337 -14.53 -12.40 8.29
CA LYS A 337 -14.58 -11.41 9.35
C LYS A 337 -15.32 -12.00 10.55
N ARG A 338 -14.66 -12.02 11.68
CA ARG A 338 -15.25 -12.54 12.89
C ARG A 338 -16.43 -11.65 13.31
N ARG A 339 -17.61 -12.25 13.52
CA ARG A 339 -18.88 -11.53 13.74
C ARG A 339 -18.89 -10.67 15.00
N ASP A 340 -18.22 -11.13 16.07
CA ASP A 340 -18.12 -10.44 17.36
C ASP A 340 -16.95 -9.44 17.44
N ALA A 341 -16.13 -9.31 16.37
CA ALA A 341 -14.92 -8.51 16.41
C ALA A 341 -15.19 -7.00 16.42
N PRO A 342 -14.57 -6.23 17.32
CA PRO A 342 -14.49 -4.78 17.19
C PRO A 342 -13.58 -4.41 16.00
N TYR A 343 -13.65 -3.15 15.56
CA TYR A 343 -12.71 -2.63 14.56
C TYR A 343 -11.47 -2.07 15.24
N VAL A 344 -10.35 -2.76 15.09
CA VAL A 344 -9.08 -2.41 15.72
C VAL A 344 -8.01 -2.15 14.67
N GLY A 345 -7.29 -1.04 14.78
CA GLY A 345 -6.22 -0.68 13.86
C GLY A 345 -5.09 -1.73 13.85
N GLY A 346 -4.45 -1.90 12.70
CA GLY A 346 -3.37 -2.84 12.52
C GLY A 346 -3.82 -4.25 12.15
N ARG A 347 -3.10 -5.27 12.59
CA ARG A 347 -3.38 -6.66 12.21
C ARG A 347 -3.58 -7.52 13.46
N PRO A 348 -4.73 -7.41 14.14
CA PRO A 348 -5.04 -8.24 15.30
C PRO A 348 -5.21 -9.70 14.86
N MET A 349 -4.63 -10.61 15.68
CA MET A 349 -4.68 -12.04 15.41
C MET A 349 -6.10 -12.59 15.58
N GLY A 350 -6.55 -13.46 14.67
CA GLY A 350 -7.77 -14.23 14.82
C GLY A 350 -9.07 -13.53 14.47
N LEU A 351 -9.05 -12.25 14.11
CA LEU A 351 -10.27 -11.47 13.88
C LEU A 351 -10.67 -11.42 12.40
N TRP A 352 -9.74 -11.02 11.52
CA TRP A 352 -9.99 -10.95 10.09
C TRP A 352 -8.98 -11.80 9.32
N PHE A 353 -9.49 -12.55 8.34
CA PHE A 353 -8.68 -13.36 7.45
C PHE A 353 -8.96 -13.03 6.00
N LYS A 354 -7.92 -13.15 5.16
CA LYS A 354 -8.02 -13.17 3.71
C LYS A 354 -7.64 -14.56 3.22
N TRP A 355 -8.53 -15.15 2.43
CA TRP A 355 -8.31 -16.44 1.77
C TRP A 355 -8.28 -16.20 0.28
N LYS A 356 -7.09 -15.92 -0.22
CA LYS A 356 -6.91 -15.65 -1.64
C LYS A 356 -7.08 -16.92 -2.46
N ARG A 357 -7.58 -16.74 -3.71
CA ARG A 357 -7.52 -17.82 -4.70
C ARG A 357 -6.06 -18.18 -4.99
N ASP A 358 -5.84 -19.39 -5.50
CA ASP A 358 -4.52 -19.83 -5.86
C ASP A 358 -3.94 -18.97 -7.01
N PRO A 359 -2.64 -18.66 -6.97
CA PRO A 359 -2.01 -17.91 -8.04
C PRO A 359 -2.09 -18.68 -9.36
N LEU A 360 -2.19 -17.95 -10.45
CA LEU A 360 -2.02 -18.53 -11.78
C LEU A 360 -0.53 -18.86 -11.98
N SER A 361 -0.26 -20.02 -12.57
CA SER A 361 1.06 -20.41 -13.03
C SER A 361 1.11 -20.34 -14.54
N ALA A 362 2.24 -19.89 -15.07
CA ALA A 362 2.51 -19.90 -16.50
C ALA A 362 3.95 -20.39 -16.74
N ASP A 363 4.11 -21.21 -17.78
CA ASP A 363 5.44 -21.57 -18.25
C ASP A 363 6.04 -20.41 -19.02
N CYS A 364 7.19 -19.92 -18.55
CA CYS A 364 7.83 -18.73 -19.11
C CYS A 364 9.26 -19.04 -19.54
N VAL A 365 9.72 -18.32 -20.55
CA VAL A 365 11.13 -18.31 -20.97
C VAL A 365 11.87 -17.21 -20.24
N LEU A 366 13.00 -17.54 -19.60
CA LEU A 366 13.93 -16.55 -19.06
C LEU A 366 14.64 -15.87 -20.22
N VAL A 367 14.33 -14.61 -20.50
CA VAL A 367 14.87 -13.87 -21.65
C VAL A 367 16.00 -12.91 -21.29
N TYR A 368 16.06 -12.49 -20.02
CA TYR A 368 17.09 -11.56 -19.56
C TYR A 368 17.34 -11.71 -18.06
N ALA A 369 18.60 -11.63 -17.67
CA ALA A 369 19.02 -11.58 -16.28
C ALA A 369 19.93 -10.38 -16.05
N GLN A 370 19.68 -9.61 -14.99
CA GLN A 370 20.45 -8.43 -14.61
C GLN A 370 21.10 -8.64 -13.24
N ARG A 371 22.29 -8.09 -13.06
CA ARG A 371 22.96 -8.10 -11.76
C ARG A 371 22.19 -7.30 -10.73
N GLY A 372 22.21 -7.78 -9.51
CA GLY A 372 21.64 -7.08 -8.36
C GLY A 372 22.44 -5.87 -7.93
N HIS A 373 21.93 -5.17 -6.91
CA HIS A 373 22.54 -3.98 -6.34
C HIS A 373 23.00 -4.22 -4.89
N GLY A 374 23.96 -3.45 -4.41
CA GLY A 374 24.46 -3.53 -3.05
C GLY A 374 25.06 -4.91 -2.73
N LYS A 375 24.61 -5.57 -1.68
CA LYS A 375 25.09 -6.91 -1.27
C LYS A 375 24.90 -8.00 -2.33
N ARG A 376 24.00 -7.81 -3.29
CA ARG A 376 23.69 -8.74 -4.38
C ARG A 376 24.34 -8.37 -5.71
N SER A 377 25.24 -7.38 -5.75
CA SER A 377 25.90 -6.92 -6.98
C SER A 377 26.76 -7.97 -7.69
N SER A 378 27.21 -8.99 -6.96
CA SER A 378 27.95 -10.13 -7.52
C SER A 378 27.08 -11.22 -8.14
N TYR A 379 25.77 -11.20 -7.91
CA TYR A 379 24.80 -12.19 -8.39
C TYR A 379 23.86 -11.60 -9.43
N TYR A 380 23.41 -12.42 -10.38
CA TYR A 380 22.22 -12.11 -11.15
C TYR A 380 21.00 -12.32 -10.22
N SER A 381 20.24 -11.27 -9.98
CA SER A 381 19.10 -11.28 -9.04
C SER A 381 17.84 -10.63 -9.57
N ASP A 382 17.84 -10.14 -10.79
CA ASP A 382 16.70 -9.56 -11.48
C ASP A 382 16.50 -10.31 -12.80
N TYR A 383 15.39 -11.04 -12.93
CA TYR A 383 15.10 -11.94 -14.04
C TYR A 383 13.88 -11.45 -14.80
N THR A 384 13.98 -11.32 -16.12
CA THR A 384 12.86 -10.98 -16.99
C THR A 384 12.37 -12.24 -17.70
N PHE A 385 11.07 -12.47 -17.61
CA PHE A 385 10.37 -13.61 -18.19
C PHE A 385 9.46 -13.18 -19.34
N ALA A 386 9.36 -14.02 -20.36
CA ALA A 386 8.49 -13.86 -21.50
C ALA A 386 7.66 -15.12 -21.75
N CYS A 387 6.46 -14.95 -22.28
CA CYS A 387 5.62 -16.04 -22.77
C CYS A 387 5.51 -15.98 -24.29
N TRP A 388 5.35 -17.15 -24.90
CA TRP A 388 5.01 -17.27 -26.31
C TRP A 388 3.58 -16.81 -26.53
N ARG A 389 3.37 -15.96 -27.53
CA ARG A 389 2.04 -15.59 -28.06
C ARG A 389 2.04 -15.65 -29.59
N GLU A 390 0.87 -15.81 -30.18
CA GLU A 390 0.70 -15.67 -31.62
C GLU A 390 0.78 -14.18 -31.98
N GLY A 391 1.73 -13.84 -32.81
CA GLY A 391 1.93 -12.51 -33.39
C GLY A 391 1.49 -12.47 -34.86
N ALA A 392 1.59 -11.31 -35.49
CA ALA A 392 1.18 -11.11 -36.89
C ALA A 392 2.07 -11.90 -37.89
N GLU A 393 3.31 -12.18 -37.54
CA GLU A 393 4.31 -12.88 -38.37
C GLU A 393 4.66 -14.29 -37.84
N GLY A 394 3.89 -14.78 -36.85
CA GLY A 394 4.12 -16.08 -36.19
C GLY A 394 4.37 -15.94 -34.70
N PRO A 395 4.75 -17.04 -34.00
CA PRO A 395 4.95 -17.04 -32.57
C PRO A 395 6.07 -16.03 -32.16
N GLU A 396 5.77 -15.15 -31.20
CA GLU A 396 6.73 -14.21 -30.64
C GLU A 396 6.82 -14.30 -29.11
N LEU A 397 7.99 -14.05 -28.56
CA LEU A 397 8.22 -13.94 -27.12
C LEU A 397 7.88 -12.55 -26.64
N THR A 398 6.84 -12.45 -25.80
CA THR A 398 6.41 -11.19 -25.22
C THR A 398 6.78 -11.16 -23.73
N PRO A 399 7.56 -10.16 -23.26
CA PRO A 399 7.85 -10.01 -21.84
C PRO A 399 6.58 -9.85 -21.01
N VAL A 400 6.45 -10.65 -19.94
CA VAL A 400 5.26 -10.67 -19.08
C VAL A 400 5.55 -10.21 -17.66
N GLY A 401 6.80 -10.29 -17.21
CA GLY A 401 7.12 -9.88 -15.86
C GLY A 401 8.59 -10.00 -15.49
N LYS A 402 8.91 -9.48 -14.30
CA LYS A 402 10.22 -9.59 -13.68
C LYS A 402 10.11 -10.23 -12.29
N ALA A 403 11.08 -11.07 -11.94
CA ALA A 403 11.28 -11.57 -10.58
C ALA A 403 12.60 -11.05 -10.03
N TYR A 404 12.55 -10.31 -8.92
CA TYR A 404 13.72 -9.69 -8.26
C TYR A 404 13.72 -9.92 -6.74
N SER A 405 12.75 -10.67 -6.23
CA SER A 405 12.60 -10.98 -4.80
C SER A 405 11.88 -12.32 -4.62
N GLY A 406 11.90 -12.84 -3.41
CA GLY A 406 11.25 -14.11 -3.07
C GLY A 406 12.19 -15.31 -3.07
N PHE A 407 13.49 -15.13 -3.37
CA PHE A 407 14.50 -16.15 -3.30
C PHE A 407 15.23 -16.13 -1.96
N THR A 408 15.55 -17.31 -1.45
CA THR A 408 16.58 -17.46 -0.41
C THR A 408 17.97 -17.22 -1.01
N ASP A 409 18.98 -16.98 -0.18
CA ASP A 409 20.37 -16.80 -0.67
C ASP A 409 20.92 -18.07 -1.33
N ALA A 410 20.46 -19.26 -0.90
CA ALA A 410 20.81 -20.55 -1.52
C ALA A 410 20.20 -20.69 -2.93
N GLU A 411 18.90 -20.42 -3.08
CA GLU A 411 18.22 -20.42 -4.38
C GLU A 411 18.80 -19.37 -5.33
N LEU A 412 19.15 -18.19 -4.82
CA LEU A 412 19.80 -17.16 -5.62
C LEU A 412 21.15 -17.61 -6.15
N ALA A 413 21.96 -18.30 -5.35
CA ALA A 413 23.25 -18.84 -5.77
C ALA A 413 23.09 -19.95 -6.82
N GLU A 414 22.01 -20.73 -6.78
CA GLU A 414 21.69 -21.75 -7.77
C GLU A 414 21.25 -21.12 -9.09
N LEU A 415 20.35 -20.13 -9.04
CA LEU A 415 19.91 -19.36 -10.21
C LEU A 415 21.07 -18.62 -10.88
N ASP A 416 21.97 -18.00 -10.10
CA ASP A 416 23.16 -17.33 -10.64
C ASP A 416 24.09 -18.30 -11.38
N ARG A 417 24.28 -19.52 -10.86
CA ARG A 417 25.04 -20.57 -11.56
C ARG A 417 24.37 -20.98 -12.86
N PHE A 418 23.04 -21.16 -12.84
CA PHE A 418 22.27 -21.50 -14.03
C PHE A 418 22.40 -20.42 -15.13
N VAL A 419 22.30 -19.15 -14.76
CA VAL A 419 22.42 -18.03 -15.73
C VAL A 419 23.84 -17.91 -16.31
N ARG A 420 24.87 -18.33 -15.56
CA ARG A 420 26.27 -18.27 -16.02
C ARG A 420 26.73 -19.47 -16.86
N ALA A 421 25.97 -20.58 -16.80
CA ALA A 421 26.26 -21.79 -17.56
C ALA A 421 25.82 -21.64 -19.02
#